data_b7d355b6bcb48ffe0cf9b9b4147d0db8
#
_entry.id   b7d355b6bcb48ffe0cf9b9b4147d0db8
#
_cell.length_a   1.000
_cell.length_b   1.000
_cell.length_c   1.000
_cell.angle_alpha   90.00
_cell.angle_beta   90.00
_cell.angle_gamma   90.00
#
_symmetry.space_group_name_H-M   'P 1'
#
loop_
_entity.id
_entity.type
_entity.pdbx_description
1 polymer ?
#
loop_
_entity_poly.entity_id
_entity_poly.type
_entity_poly.pdbx_seq_one_letter_code
_entity_poly.pdbx_strand_id
1 'polypeptide(L)'
;KETQLDLSRDRGRTRQMVIRGLLSVPLMIGVIASVALLDPSKVFPGTDWHPWIFLREVVLLSLVGISLRCGDVTIRRDNGFNYGAIIEVAVLFLGIFICMQPALSILQIYGPTLGLSSSRSFFWATGLLSSVLDNAPTYLVFFKTAQSLGTEAPTMAGVDIGRLAGVSLGAVFLGAMTYIGNGPNFMVKAIAEKQGIRMPSFFGYMVWSFCVLLPVFAFISFLFLS
;
A
#
# COMPACT_ATOMS: atom_id res chain seq x y z
N LYS A 1 -11.58 -28.84 11.16
CA LYS A 1 -11.15 -29.70 12.29
C LYS A 1 -10.25 -30.77 11.71
N GLU A 2 -8.96 -30.70 12.00
CA GLU A 2 -7.98 -31.73 11.64
C GLU A 2 -8.31 -33.01 12.42
N THR A 3 -8.24 -34.12 11.73
CA THR A 3 -8.49 -35.42 12.35
C THR A 3 -7.31 -35.82 13.23
N GLN A 4 -7.55 -36.55 14.32
CA GLN A 4 -6.48 -37.04 15.23
C GLN A 4 -5.38 -37.83 14.48
N LEU A 5 -5.73 -38.44 13.35
CA LEU A 5 -4.82 -39.16 12.46
C LEU A 5 -3.85 -38.20 11.70
N ASP A 6 -4.29 -37.00 11.34
CA ASP A 6 -3.45 -36.00 10.67
C ASP A 6 -2.44 -35.40 11.65
N LEU A 7 -2.88 -35.14 12.89
CA LEU A 7 -2.02 -34.69 13.98
C LEU A 7 -0.96 -35.72 14.38
N SER A 8 -1.26 -37.03 14.31
CA SER A 8 -0.30 -38.10 14.60
C SER A 8 0.72 -38.29 13.46
N ARG A 9 0.33 -38.04 12.22
CA ARG A 9 1.24 -38.06 11.05
C ARG A 9 2.19 -36.87 11.04
N ASP A 10 1.75 -35.70 11.48
CA ASP A 10 2.60 -34.50 11.58
C ASP A 10 3.63 -34.60 12.72
N ARG A 11 3.29 -35.24 13.85
CA ARG A 11 4.24 -35.47 14.94
C ARG A 11 5.40 -36.42 14.58
N GLY A 12 5.21 -37.29 13.59
CA GLY A 12 6.25 -38.25 13.12
C GLY A 12 7.17 -37.68 12.04
N ARG A 13 6.86 -36.54 11.45
CA ARG A 13 7.67 -35.89 10.42
C ARG A 13 8.42 -34.70 10.99
N THR A 14 9.52 -34.94 11.68
CA THR A 14 10.56 -33.91 11.88
C THR A 14 11.16 -33.54 10.50
N ARG A 15 10.46 -32.73 9.73
CA ARG A 15 11.03 -32.15 8.52
C ARG A 15 12.10 -31.16 8.98
N GLN A 16 13.37 -31.48 8.74
CA GLN A 16 14.43 -30.50 8.90
C GLN A 16 14.06 -29.27 8.06
N MET A 17 13.99 -28.11 8.71
CA MET A 17 13.70 -26.85 8.04
C MET A 17 14.89 -26.48 7.15
N VAL A 18 14.79 -26.75 5.86
CA VAL A 18 15.83 -26.38 4.88
C VAL A 18 15.48 -25.00 4.35
N ILE A 19 16.26 -24.00 4.76
CA ILE A 19 16.14 -22.65 4.23
C ILE A 19 16.79 -22.62 2.86
N ARG A 20 15.97 -22.49 1.81
CA ARG A 20 16.44 -22.29 0.42
C ARG A 20 16.27 -20.82 0.04
N GLY A 21 17.15 -20.32 -0.85
CA GLY A 21 17.02 -18.95 -1.38
C GLY A 21 17.64 -17.87 -0.49
N LEU A 22 18.70 -18.20 0.25
CA LEU A 22 19.44 -17.25 1.09
C LEU A 22 19.87 -15.97 0.34
N LEU A 23 20.06 -16.02 -0.97
CA LEU A 23 20.35 -14.84 -1.81
C LEU A 23 19.19 -13.81 -1.78
N SER A 24 17.97 -14.24 -1.57
CA SER A 24 16.82 -13.33 -1.52
C SER A 24 16.87 -12.39 -0.32
N VAL A 25 17.49 -12.79 0.78
CA VAL A 25 17.57 -11.97 2.01
C VAL A 25 18.41 -10.70 1.79
N PRO A 26 19.66 -10.76 1.33
CA PRO A 26 20.44 -9.55 1.08
C PRO A 26 19.83 -8.69 -0.04
N LEU A 27 19.18 -9.28 -1.04
CA LEU A 27 18.48 -8.52 -2.07
C LEU A 27 17.29 -7.77 -1.49
N MET A 28 16.50 -8.36 -0.60
CA MET A 28 15.42 -7.68 0.11
C MET A 28 15.94 -6.54 0.99
N ILE A 29 17.05 -6.76 1.73
CA ILE A 29 17.70 -5.68 2.49
C ILE A 29 18.15 -4.57 1.55
N GLY A 30 18.72 -4.90 0.40
CA GLY A 30 19.10 -3.95 -0.64
C GLY A 30 17.91 -3.12 -1.15
N VAL A 31 16.76 -3.75 -1.37
CA VAL A 31 15.52 -3.05 -1.76
C VAL A 31 15.07 -2.07 -0.67
N ILE A 32 15.01 -2.53 0.59
CA ILE A 32 14.61 -1.68 1.72
C ILE A 32 15.57 -0.50 1.88
N ALA A 33 16.88 -0.76 1.84
CA ALA A 33 17.90 0.27 1.94
C ALA A 33 17.81 1.29 0.79
N SER A 34 17.56 0.81 -0.45
CA SER A 34 17.40 1.69 -1.62
C SER A 34 16.21 2.62 -1.48
N VAL A 35 15.07 2.10 -1.01
CA VAL A 35 13.85 2.91 -0.79
C VAL A 35 14.05 3.92 0.36
N ALA A 36 14.75 3.53 1.42
CA ALA A 36 14.94 4.37 2.60
C ALA A 36 15.99 5.47 2.39
N LEU A 37 17.08 5.17 1.67
CA LEU A 37 18.26 6.02 1.60
C LEU A 37 18.40 6.80 0.28
N LEU A 38 17.81 6.28 -0.82
CA LEU A 38 17.95 6.89 -2.15
C LEU A 38 16.72 7.73 -2.55
N ASP A 39 16.09 8.40 -1.58
CA ASP A 39 15.02 9.34 -1.85
C ASP A 39 15.60 10.65 -2.39
N PRO A 40 15.29 11.05 -3.64
CA PRO A 40 15.82 12.28 -4.23
C PRO A 40 15.44 13.56 -3.47
N SER A 41 14.38 13.53 -2.69
CA SER A 41 13.93 14.68 -1.87
C SER A 41 14.70 14.86 -0.58
N LYS A 42 15.56 13.89 -0.22
CA LYS A 42 16.32 13.89 1.03
C LYS A 42 17.81 13.89 0.78
N VAL A 43 18.54 14.53 1.67
CA VAL A 43 20.00 14.45 1.68
C VAL A 43 20.42 13.08 2.21
N PHE A 44 21.41 12.46 1.58
CA PHE A 44 21.92 11.18 2.05
C PHE A 44 22.54 11.33 3.46
N PRO A 45 22.20 10.48 4.42
CA PRO A 45 22.67 10.58 5.79
C PRO A 45 24.18 10.70 5.90
N GLY A 46 24.66 11.77 6.57
CA GLY A 46 26.08 12.02 6.79
C GLY A 46 26.82 12.71 5.63
N THR A 47 26.11 13.17 4.61
CA THR A 47 26.69 13.90 3.47
C THR A 47 25.77 15.02 3.02
N ASP A 48 26.29 15.97 2.22
CA ASP A 48 25.48 17.00 1.54
C ASP A 48 25.03 16.56 0.13
N TRP A 49 25.10 15.25 -0.14
CA TRP A 49 24.79 14.70 -1.44
C TRP A 49 23.31 14.35 -1.58
N HIS A 50 22.71 14.84 -2.66
CA HIS A 50 21.35 14.47 -3.07
C HIS A 50 21.42 13.32 -4.10
N PRO A 51 20.69 12.21 -3.89
CA PRO A 51 20.59 11.18 -4.90
C PRO A 51 19.98 11.73 -6.19
N TRP A 52 20.52 11.27 -7.32
CA TRP A 52 19.92 11.56 -8.63
C TRP A 52 18.51 11.01 -8.70
N ILE A 53 17.60 11.74 -9.39
CA ILE A 53 16.14 11.51 -9.39
C ILE A 53 15.73 10.07 -9.76
N PHE A 54 16.51 9.37 -10.60
CA PHE A 54 16.23 7.98 -11.00
C PHE A 54 17.21 6.96 -10.40
N LEU A 55 18.07 7.36 -9.47
CA LEU A 55 19.07 6.45 -8.91
C LEU A 55 18.42 5.27 -8.18
N ARG A 56 17.39 5.54 -7.41
CA ARG A 56 16.61 4.53 -6.68
C ARG A 56 16.03 3.48 -7.64
N GLU A 57 15.40 3.94 -8.72
CA GLU A 57 14.78 3.08 -9.73
C GLU A 57 15.83 2.22 -10.44
N VAL A 58 16.97 2.79 -10.80
CA VAL A 58 18.08 2.05 -11.42
C VAL A 58 18.63 0.98 -10.48
N VAL A 59 18.81 1.31 -9.19
CA VAL A 59 19.28 0.33 -8.19
C VAL A 59 18.24 -0.78 -8.01
N LEU A 60 16.96 -0.46 -7.89
CA LEU A 60 15.88 -1.44 -7.74
C LEU A 60 15.81 -2.38 -8.95
N LEU A 61 15.88 -1.84 -10.17
CA LEU A 61 15.91 -2.65 -11.41
C LEU A 61 17.16 -3.53 -11.48
N SER A 62 18.30 -3.03 -11.02
CA SER A 62 19.55 -3.82 -10.96
C SER A 62 19.42 -4.98 -9.97
N LEU A 63 18.82 -4.76 -8.80
CA LEU A 63 18.54 -5.81 -7.81
C LEU A 63 17.58 -6.87 -8.37
N VAL A 64 16.55 -6.44 -9.12
CA VAL A 64 15.66 -7.36 -9.84
C VAL A 64 16.45 -8.17 -10.87
N GLY A 65 17.30 -7.52 -11.69
CA GLY A 65 18.15 -8.20 -12.67
C GLY A 65 19.08 -9.24 -12.04
N ILE A 66 19.72 -8.90 -10.91
CA ILE A 66 20.56 -9.83 -10.14
C ILE A 66 19.71 -10.99 -9.61
N SER A 67 18.53 -10.71 -9.05
CA SER A 67 17.63 -11.75 -8.58
C SER A 67 17.20 -12.71 -9.68
N LEU A 68 16.93 -12.20 -10.89
CA LEU A 68 16.52 -13.02 -12.02
C LEU A 68 17.67 -13.88 -12.55
N ARG A 69 18.91 -13.35 -12.57
CA ARG A 69 20.08 -14.03 -13.13
C ARG A 69 20.74 -15.01 -12.15
N CYS A 70 20.82 -14.62 -10.87
CA CYS A 70 21.54 -15.38 -9.83
C CYS A 70 20.61 -16.16 -8.92
N GLY A 71 19.32 -15.90 -8.94
CA GLY A 71 18.32 -16.59 -8.12
C GLY A 71 18.04 -18.00 -8.65
N ASP A 72 17.73 -18.91 -7.73
CA ASP A 72 17.40 -20.29 -8.06
C ASP A 72 16.03 -20.37 -8.77
N VAL A 73 16.06 -20.83 -10.01
CA VAL A 73 14.88 -21.01 -10.87
C VAL A 73 13.95 -22.08 -10.29
N THR A 74 14.49 -23.09 -9.59
CA THR A 74 13.68 -24.17 -9.02
C THR A 74 12.77 -23.65 -7.91
N ILE A 75 13.29 -22.75 -7.08
CA ILE A 75 12.50 -22.10 -6.00
C ILE A 75 11.36 -21.28 -6.58
N ARG A 76 11.59 -20.54 -7.67
CA ARG A 76 10.54 -19.77 -8.34
C ARG A 76 9.45 -20.67 -8.92
N ARG A 77 9.88 -21.79 -9.53
CA ARG A 77 8.95 -22.78 -10.08
C ARG A 77 8.14 -23.46 -8.99
N ASP A 78 8.79 -23.87 -7.89
CA ASP A 78 8.13 -24.52 -6.74
C ASP A 78 7.12 -23.59 -6.06
N ASN A 79 7.41 -22.28 -6.05
CA ASN A 79 6.50 -21.26 -5.53
C ASN A 79 5.44 -20.79 -6.54
N GLY A 80 5.38 -21.37 -7.75
CA GLY A 80 4.42 -20.97 -8.78
C GLY A 80 4.57 -19.52 -9.23
N PHE A 81 5.81 -18.97 -9.17
CA PHE A 81 6.06 -17.57 -9.53
C PHE A 81 5.71 -17.32 -11.01
N ASN A 82 4.91 -16.30 -11.24
CA ASN A 82 4.60 -15.79 -12.57
C ASN A 82 4.46 -14.26 -12.54
N TYR A 83 4.59 -13.64 -13.70
CA TYR A 83 4.47 -12.19 -13.84
C TYR A 83 3.02 -11.70 -13.98
N GLY A 84 2.02 -12.61 -14.02
CA GLY A 84 0.63 -12.26 -14.29
C GLY A 84 0.11 -11.18 -13.34
N ALA A 85 0.28 -11.38 -12.04
CA ALA A 85 -0.16 -10.41 -11.04
C ALA A 85 0.53 -9.03 -11.17
N ILE A 86 1.82 -9.00 -11.52
CA ILE A 86 2.58 -7.75 -11.70
C ILE A 86 2.09 -7.01 -12.94
N ILE A 87 1.86 -7.72 -14.05
CA ILE A 87 1.35 -7.14 -15.29
C ILE A 87 -0.07 -6.62 -15.09
N GLU A 88 -0.93 -7.40 -14.41
CA GLU A 88 -2.30 -6.98 -14.09
C GLU A 88 -2.32 -5.66 -13.31
N VAL A 89 -1.51 -5.57 -12.25
CA VAL A 89 -1.37 -4.36 -11.44
C VAL A 89 -0.80 -3.20 -12.27
N ALA A 90 0.19 -3.44 -13.10
CA ALA A 90 0.79 -2.40 -13.93
C ALA A 90 -0.22 -1.82 -14.95
N VAL A 91 -1.00 -2.68 -15.60
CA VAL A 91 -2.06 -2.25 -16.54
C VAL A 91 -3.17 -1.50 -15.81
N LEU A 92 -3.55 -1.99 -14.62
CA LEU A 92 -4.55 -1.34 -13.76
C LEU A 92 -4.10 0.07 -13.38
N PHE A 93 -2.87 0.25 -12.89
CA PHE A 93 -2.34 1.58 -12.54
C PHE A 93 -2.25 2.50 -13.75
N LEU A 94 -1.82 2.00 -14.90
CA LEU A 94 -1.80 2.79 -16.14
C LEU A 94 -3.21 3.32 -16.46
N GLY A 95 -4.22 2.46 -16.40
CA GLY A 95 -5.62 2.85 -16.60
C GLY A 95 -6.08 3.89 -15.57
N ILE A 96 -5.78 3.68 -14.29
CA ILE A 96 -6.14 4.61 -13.21
C ILE A 96 -5.50 5.99 -13.46
N PHE A 97 -4.19 6.06 -13.73
CA PHE A 97 -3.49 7.33 -13.97
C PHE A 97 -4.03 8.11 -15.17
N ILE A 98 -4.46 7.42 -16.21
CA ILE A 98 -5.11 8.06 -17.36
C ILE A 98 -6.50 8.58 -16.99
N CYS A 99 -7.32 7.73 -16.37
CA CYS A 99 -8.71 8.06 -16.05
C CYS A 99 -8.86 9.10 -14.93
N MET A 100 -7.88 9.23 -14.03
CA MET A 100 -7.97 10.21 -12.95
C MET A 100 -7.66 11.65 -13.38
N GLN A 101 -7.06 11.89 -14.57
CA GLN A 101 -6.71 13.25 -15.01
C GLN A 101 -7.92 14.19 -15.08
N PRO A 102 -9.07 13.81 -15.65
CA PRO A 102 -10.27 14.64 -15.63
C PRO A 102 -10.78 14.89 -14.20
N ALA A 103 -10.76 13.87 -13.34
CA ALA A 103 -11.18 14.00 -11.95
C ALA A 103 -10.30 14.98 -11.16
N LEU A 104 -8.97 14.92 -11.37
CA LEU A 104 -8.03 15.86 -10.77
C LEU A 104 -8.30 17.30 -11.23
N SER A 105 -8.57 17.51 -12.53
CA SER A 105 -8.89 18.83 -13.05
C SER A 105 -10.18 19.39 -12.46
N ILE A 106 -11.22 18.57 -12.34
CA ILE A 106 -12.49 18.94 -11.70
C ILE A 106 -12.26 19.30 -10.22
N LEU A 107 -11.50 18.51 -9.49
CA LEU A 107 -11.22 18.75 -8.08
C LEU A 107 -10.34 19.98 -7.83
N GLN A 108 -9.44 20.32 -8.76
CA GLN A 108 -8.69 21.58 -8.66
C GLN A 108 -9.60 22.80 -8.76
N ILE A 109 -10.62 22.75 -9.61
CA ILE A 109 -11.56 23.85 -9.84
C ILE A 109 -12.61 23.91 -8.72
N TYR A 110 -13.21 22.80 -8.39
CA TYR A 110 -14.34 22.71 -7.46
C TYR A 110 -13.96 22.28 -6.03
N GLY A 111 -12.70 21.89 -5.80
CA GLY A 111 -12.21 21.47 -4.47
C GLY A 111 -12.58 22.43 -3.34
N PRO A 112 -12.39 23.76 -3.50
CA PRO A 112 -12.78 24.73 -2.48
C PRO A 112 -14.29 24.74 -2.15
N THR A 113 -15.14 24.31 -3.08
CA THR A 113 -16.60 24.30 -2.89
C THR A 113 -17.12 23.02 -2.23
N LEU A 114 -16.26 22.00 -2.04
CA LEU A 114 -16.64 20.74 -1.39
C LEU A 114 -16.89 20.86 0.12
N GLY A 115 -16.59 22.03 0.71
CA GLY A 115 -16.79 22.27 2.15
C GLY A 115 -15.83 21.48 3.06
N LEU A 116 -14.79 20.88 2.51
CA LEU A 116 -13.77 20.18 3.27
C LEU A 116 -12.80 21.22 3.87
N SER A 117 -12.94 21.50 5.15
CA SER A 117 -12.12 22.52 5.82
C SER A 117 -11.20 21.96 6.90
N SER A 118 -11.63 20.93 7.62
CA SER A 118 -10.92 20.36 8.75
C SER A 118 -10.16 19.09 8.42
N SER A 119 -9.13 18.76 9.21
CA SER A 119 -8.39 17.51 9.12
C SER A 119 -9.30 16.28 9.17
N ARG A 120 -10.35 16.33 10.00
CA ARG A 120 -11.35 15.25 10.10
C ARG A 120 -12.16 15.08 8.83
N SER A 121 -12.60 16.17 8.21
CA SER A 121 -13.37 16.08 6.96
C SER A 121 -12.53 15.47 5.84
N PHE A 122 -11.26 15.85 5.76
CA PHE A 122 -10.31 15.23 4.83
C PHE A 122 -10.09 13.74 5.13
N PHE A 123 -9.93 13.36 6.39
CA PHE A 123 -9.74 11.96 6.79
C PHE A 123 -10.92 11.08 6.33
N TRP A 124 -12.15 11.49 6.65
CA TRP A 124 -13.33 10.69 6.32
C TRP A 124 -13.63 10.70 4.82
N ALA A 125 -13.53 11.85 4.15
CA ALA A 125 -13.78 11.95 2.71
C ALA A 125 -12.77 11.13 1.91
N THR A 126 -11.47 11.29 2.21
CA THR A 126 -10.39 10.51 1.59
C THR A 126 -10.57 9.03 1.89
N GLY A 127 -10.85 8.70 3.14
CA GLY A 127 -10.96 7.31 3.57
C GLY A 127 -12.15 6.58 2.96
N LEU A 128 -13.32 7.18 2.92
CA LEU A 128 -14.50 6.60 2.27
C LEU A 128 -14.22 6.30 0.79
N LEU A 129 -13.56 7.20 0.10
CA LEU A 129 -13.20 6.98 -1.30
C LEU A 129 -12.12 5.90 -1.44
N SER A 130 -11.10 5.90 -0.56
CA SER A 130 -10.03 4.90 -0.54
C SER A 130 -10.51 3.50 -0.17
N SER A 131 -11.63 3.36 0.51
CA SER A 131 -12.22 2.05 0.79
C SER A 131 -12.72 1.33 -0.46
N VAL A 132 -12.96 2.07 -1.55
CA VAL A 132 -13.49 1.55 -2.83
C VAL A 132 -12.45 1.69 -3.95
N LEU A 133 -11.66 2.77 -3.92
CA LEU A 133 -10.56 3.01 -4.86
C LEU A 133 -9.23 2.74 -4.17
N ASP A 134 -8.19 2.51 -4.97
CA ASP A 134 -6.84 2.31 -4.43
C ASP A 134 -6.33 3.56 -3.70
N ASN A 135 -5.49 3.36 -2.70
CA ASN A 135 -4.95 4.40 -1.81
C ASN A 135 -4.20 5.50 -2.58
N ALA A 136 -3.36 5.13 -3.53
CA ALA A 136 -2.46 6.07 -4.21
C ALA A 136 -3.22 7.13 -5.03
N PRO A 137 -4.15 6.78 -5.93
CA PRO A 137 -4.92 7.78 -6.67
C PRO A 137 -5.82 8.61 -5.73
N THR A 138 -6.42 7.99 -4.74
CA THR A 138 -7.26 8.70 -3.76
C THR A 138 -6.46 9.73 -2.97
N TYR A 139 -5.28 9.33 -2.46
CA TYR A 139 -4.37 10.25 -1.79
C TYR A 139 -4.03 11.46 -2.68
N LEU A 140 -3.63 11.22 -3.93
CA LEU A 140 -3.22 12.30 -4.83
C LEU A 140 -4.34 13.29 -5.11
N VAL A 141 -5.56 12.81 -5.29
CA VAL A 141 -6.75 13.63 -5.51
C VAL A 141 -6.98 14.56 -4.31
N PHE A 142 -7.08 14.01 -3.10
CA PHE A 142 -7.35 14.82 -1.90
C PHE A 142 -6.16 15.67 -1.46
N PHE A 143 -4.93 15.24 -1.73
CA PHE A 143 -3.74 16.07 -1.55
C PHE A 143 -3.82 17.35 -2.40
N LYS A 144 -4.15 17.23 -3.69
CA LYS A 144 -4.32 18.36 -4.59
C LYS A 144 -5.51 19.26 -4.17
N THR A 145 -6.59 18.67 -3.71
CA THR A 145 -7.72 19.42 -3.14
C THR A 145 -7.30 20.21 -1.90
N ALA A 146 -6.58 19.58 -0.97
CA ALA A 146 -6.09 20.26 0.24
C ALA A 146 -5.09 21.37 -0.10
N GLN A 147 -4.26 21.16 -1.15
CA GLN A 147 -3.32 22.17 -1.63
C GLN A 147 -4.02 23.40 -2.21
N SER A 148 -5.14 23.20 -2.94
CA SER A 148 -5.89 24.30 -3.56
C SER A 148 -6.60 25.21 -2.55
N LEU A 149 -6.85 24.73 -1.33
CA LEU A 149 -7.54 25.51 -0.28
C LEU A 149 -6.65 26.57 0.37
N GLY A 150 -5.33 26.50 0.20
CA GLY A 150 -4.40 27.40 0.88
C GLY A 150 -4.50 27.32 2.41
N THR A 151 -3.61 27.94 3.11
CA THR A 151 -3.66 28.08 4.57
C THR A 151 -2.62 29.07 5.06
N GLU A 152 -2.86 29.72 6.22
CA GLU A 152 -1.86 30.52 6.97
C GLU A 152 -1.13 29.66 8.03
N ALA A 153 -1.59 28.42 8.27
CA ALA A 153 -0.99 27.48 9.22
C ALA A 153 0.34 26.90 8.68
N PRO A 154 1.15 26.30 9.55
CA PRO A 154 2.35 25.60 9.12
C PRO A 154 2.06 24.57 8.02
N THR A 155 2.84 24.62 6.93
CA THR A 155 2.62 23.77 5.76
C THR A 155 3.75 22.77 5.55
N MET A 156 3.38 21.59 5.01
CA MET A 156 4.31 20.63 4.43
C MET A 156 3.88 20.35 2.98
N ALA A 157 4.79 20.51 2.04
CA ALA A 157 4.51 20.39 0.61
C ALA A 157 3.35 21.32 0.11
N GLY A 158 3.20 22.50 0.73
CA GLY A 158 2.14 23.46 0.37
C GLY A 158 0.74 23.09 0.88
N VAL A 159 0.64 22.16 1.83
CA VAL A 159 -0.62 21.73 2.46
C VAL A 159 -0.50 21.90 3.98
N ASP A 160 -1.58 22.34 4.63
CA ASP A 160 -1.68 22.34 6.08
C ASP A 160 -1.38 20.97 6.67
N ILE A 161 -0.53 20.92 7.70
CA ILE A 161 -0.03 19.66 8.29
C ILE A 161 -1.19 18.79 8.79
N GLY A 162 -2.20 19.39 9.41
CA GLY A 162 -3.38 18.66 9.90
C GLY A 162 -4.19 18.05 8.76
N ARG A 163 -4.46 18.81 7.69
CA ARG A 163 -5.17 18.32 6.51
C ARG A 163 -4.35 17.23 5.80
N LEU A 164 -3.04 17.40 5.69
CA LEU A 164 -2.15 16.40 5.11
C LEU A 164 -2.16 15.10 5.92
N ALA A 165 -2.14 15.19 7.24
CA ALA A 165 -2.30 14.02 8.12
C ALA A 165 -3.66 13.35 7.91
N GLY A 166 -4.75 14.13 7.82
CA GLY A 166 -6.08 13.62 7.54
C GLY A 166 -6.14 12.86 6.21
N VAL A 167 -5.62 13.44 5.13
CA VAL A 167 -5.54 12.78 3.82
C VAL A 167 -4.71 11.50 3.88
N SER A 168 -3.53 11.55 4.49
CA SER A 168 -2.60 10.42 4.56
C SER A 168 -3.18 9.26 5.36
N LEU A 169 -3.69 9.54 6.55
CA LEU A 169 -4.28 8.52 7.42
C LEU A 169 -5.59 7.97 6.82
N GLY A 170 -6.44 8.84 6.25
CA GLY A 170 -7.66 8.43 5.58
C GLY A 170 -7.40 7.48 4.42
N ALA A 171 -6.48 7.85 3.53
CA ALA A 171 -6.12 7.02 2.38
C ALA A 171 -5.62 5.63 2.78
N VAL A 172 -4.75 5.55 3.80
CA VAL A 172 -4.12 4.29 4.20
C VAL A 172 -5.05 3.43 5.05
N PHE A 173 -5.67 4.01 6.08
CA PHE A 173 -6.41 3.24 7.06
C PHE A 173 -7.72 2.68 6.50
N LEU A 174 -8.52 3.52 5.85
CA LEU A 174 -9.81 3.08 5.34
C LEU A 174 -9.68 2.22 4.07
N GLY A 175 -8.53 2.22 3.40
CA GLY A 175 -8.20 1.26 2.35
C GLY A 175 -8.26 -0.20 2.82
N ALA A 176 -8.12 -0.45 4.12
CA ALA A 176 -8.27 -1.78 4.71
C ALA A 176 -9.74 -2.22 4.88
N MET A 177 -10.72 -1.35 4.66
CA MET A 177 -12.14 -1.64 4.88
C MET A 177 -12.73 -2.66 3.90
N THR A 178 -12.16 -2.76 2.71
CA THR A 178 -12.60 -3.70 1.67
C THR A 178 -11.44 -4.45 1.05
N TYR A 179 -11.71 -5.51 0.31
CA TYR A 179 -10.68 -6.22 -0.45
C TYR A 179 -10.13 -5.41 -1.63
N ILE A 180 -10.91 -4.47 -2.17
CA ILE A 180 -10.52 -3.65 -3.33
C ILE A 180 -9.94 -2.29 -2.96
N GLY A 181 -10.09 -1.84 -1.71
CA GLY A 181 -9.57 -0.55 -1.26
C GLY A 181 -8.03 -0.50 -1.22
N ASN A 182 -7.37 -1.65 -1.34
CA ASN A 182 -5.91 -1.73 -1.49
C ASN A 182 -5.55 -2.98 -2.28
N GLY A 183 -4.76 -2.86 -3.35
CA GLY A 183 -4.32 -3.97 -4.19
C GLY A 183 -3.74 -5.18 -3.43
N PRO A 184 -2.85 -5.00 -2.44
CA PRO A 184 -2.36 -6.08 -1.59
C PRO A 184 -3.43 -6.88 -0.86
N ASN A 185 -4.53 -6.28 -0.43
CA ASN A 185 -5.60 -6.99 0.30
C ASN A 185 -6.21 -8.12 -0.54
N PHE A 186 -6.50 -7.83 -1.80
CA PHE A 186 -7.03 -8.82 -2.73
C PHE A 186 -6.02 -9.93 -3.04
N MET A 187 -4.74 -9.56 -3.17
CA MET A 187 -3.65 -10.52 -3.41
C MET A 187 -3.47 -11.47 -2.22
N VAL A 188 -3.49 -10.96 -0.99
CA VAL A 188 -3.40 -11.78 0.23
C VAL A 188 -4.58 -12.75 0.32
N LYS A 189 -5.80 -12.30 0.01
CA LYS A 189 -6.98 -13.18 -0.07
C LYS A 189 -6.75 -14.31 -1.08
N ALA A 190 -6.31 -13.98 -2.30
CA ALA A 190 -6.08 -14.97 -3.34
C ALA A 190 -5.00 -16.00 -2.96
N ILE A 191 -3.93 -15.56 -2.28
CA ILE A 191 -2.86 -16.43 -1.78
C ILE A 191 -3.40 -17.37 -0.70
N ALA A 192 -4.18 -16.84 0.26
CA ALA A 192 -4.76 -17.64 1.35
C ALA A 192 -5.71 -18.73 0.80
N GLU A 193 -6.57 -18.39 -0.16
CA GLU A 193 -7.47 -19.33 -0.80
C GLU A 193 -6.73 -20.43 -1.58
N LYS A 194 -5.62 -20.09 -2.26
CA LYS A 194 -4.74 -21.10 -2.89
C LYS A 194 -4.11 -22.07 -1.90
N GLN A 195 -3.89 -21.63 -0.65
CA GLN A 195 -3.39 -22.48 0.44
C GLN A 195 -4.50 -23.27 1.14
N GLY A 196 -5.72 -23.23 0.64
CA GLY A 196 -6.87 -23.96 1.20
C GLY A 196 -7.52 -23.27 2.40
N ILE A 197 -7.15 -22.02 2.71
CA ILE A 197 -7.78 -21.24 3.79
C ILE A 197 -9.06 -20.62 3.25
N ARG A 198 -10.18 -20.88 3.92
CA ARG A 198 -11.46 -20.25 3.57
C ARG A 198 -11.48 -18.80 4.02
N MET A 199 -11.41 -17.90 3.07
CA MET A 199 -11.55 -16.47 3.32
C MET A 199 -13.02 -16.03 3.29
N PRO A 200 -13.41 -15.01 4.05
CA PRO A 200 -14.76 -14.43 3.97
C PRO A 200 -15.08 -13.96 2.56
N SER A 201 -16.37 -13.99 2.21
CA SER A 201 -16.84 -13.36 0.98
C SER A 201 -16.58 -11.84 1.02
N PHE A 202 -16.68 -11.17 -0.11
CA PHE A 202 -16.48 -9.72 -0.21
C PHE A 202 -17.31 -8.94 0.83
N PHE A 203 -18.62 -9.17 0.85
CA PHE A 203 -19.51 -8.53 1.82
C PHE A 203 -19.30 -9.04 3.26
N GLY A 204 -18.98 -10.32 3.43
CA GLY A 204 -18.65 -10.87 4.75
C GLY A 204 -17.43 -10.22 5.36
N TYR A 205 -16.39 -9.96 4.58
CA TYR A 205 -15.21 -9.21 5.02
C TYR A 205 -15.59 -7.76 5.41
N MET A 206 -16.39 -7.09 4.60
CA MET A 206 -16.84 -5.72 4.88
C MET A 206 -17.57 -5.63 6.23
N VAL A 207 -18.48 -6.56 6.53
CA VAL A 207 -19.18 -6.55 7.83
C VAL A 207 -18.18 -6.62 8.99
N TRP A 208 -17.21 -7.53 8.92
CA TRP A 208 -16.19 -7.64 9.97
C TRP A 208 -15.31 -6.40 10.06
N SER A 209 -14.83 -5.89 8.94
CA SER A 209 -13.99 -4.70 8.91
C SER A 209 -14.73 -3.46 9.40
N PHE A 210 -16.00 -3.27 9.01
CA PHE A 210 -16.81 -2.16 9.51
C PHE A 210 -17.01 -2.25 11.03
N CYS A 211 -17.37 -3.41 11.56
CA CYS A 211 -17.58 -3.58 12.99
C CYS A 211 -16.33 -3.34 13.83
N VAL A 212 -15.16 -3.71 13.33
CA VAL A 212 -13.90 -3.62 14.09
C VAL A 212 -13.17 -2.31 13.79
N LEU A 213 -13.00 -1.96 12.52
CA LEU A 213 -12.13 -0.84 12.13
C LEU A 213 -12.81 0.52 12.25
N LEU A 214 -14.11 0.64 11.97
CA LEU A 214 -14.80 1.93 12.09
C LEU A 214 -14.73 2.53 13.49
N PRO A 215 -15.00 1.79 14.59
CA PRO A 215 -14.85 2.34 15.94
C PRO A 215 -13.41 2.80 16.23
N VAL A 216 -12.41 2.03 15.77
CA VAL A 216 -11.00 2.39 15.93
C VAL A 216 -10.66 3.66 15.15
N PHE A 217 -11.11 3.77 13.91
CA PHE A 217 -10.87 4.96 13.09
C PHE A 217 -11.62 6.20 13.59
N ALA A 218 -12.84 6.02 14.11
CA ALA A 218 -13.58 7.11 14.77
C ALA A 218 -12.81 7.60 16.01
N PHE A 219 -12.29 6.69 16.82
CA PHE A 219 -11.48 7.02 17.98
C PHE A 219 -10.18 7.77 17.60
N ILE A 220 -9.46 7.29 16.61
CA ILE A 220 -8.26 7.96 16.08
C ILE A 220 -8.60 9.34 15.54
N SER A 221 -9.66 9.44 14.74
CA SER A 221 -10.12 10.72 14.19
C SER A 221 -10.48 11.74 15.28
N PHE A 222 -11.07 11.26 16.37
CA PHE A 222 -11.44 12.12 17.50
C PHE A 222 -10.22 12.60 18.29
N LEU A 223 -9.23 11.74 18.53
CA LEU A 223 -8.06 12.06 19.35
C LEU A 223 -7.00 12.87 18.61
N PHE A 224 -6.76 12.58 17.33
CA PHE A 224 -5.57 13.07 16.63
C PHE A 224 -5.88 14.09 15.52
N LEU A 225 -7.13 14.18 15.08
CA LEU A 225 -7.54 15.06 13.99
C LEU A 225 -8.53 16.12 14.50
N SER A 226 -8.04 17.05 15.27
CA SER A 226 -8.82 18.21 15.74
C SER A 226 -8.91 19.29 14.68
#